data_e75c87843dde3c5e900c670f26ad47af
#
_entry.id   e75c87843dde3c5e900c670f26ad47af
#
_cell.length_a   1.000
_cell.length_b   1.000
_cell.length_c   1.000
_cell.angle_alpha   90.00
_cell.angle_beta   90.00
_cell.angle_gamma   90.00
#
_symmetry.space_group_name_H-M   'P 1'
#
loop_
_entity.id
_entity.type
_entity.pdbx_description
1 polymer ?
#
loop_
_entity_poly.entity_id
_entity_poly.type
_entity_poly.pdbx_seq_one_letter_code
_entity_poly.pdbx_strand_id
1 'polypeptide(L)'
;MENQKLSETLGHGITTEGLQQFADYAARLYYFMARKMVEKLGAEAGHEAIKEAVVEFGRFRGEKVREKVLAAGLPLTMDNEYKFHDLPIGTTIWDAVSRKEGDRKVTEIFLCPFGQMWKNMGADDIGILYCAVDYAIWEGYNPDIKYERHECIFEGDKTCIMSYKEPDC
;
A
#
# COMPACT_ATOMS: atom_id res chain seq x y z
N MET A 1 11.16 21.46 3.39
CA MET A 1 10.80 22.02 4.72
C MET A 1 9.86 21.10 5.52
N GLU A 2 8.99 20.31 4.88
CA GLU A 2 8.08 19.37 5.57
C GLU A 2 8.81 18.17 6.20
N ASN A 3 9.85 17.63 5.54
CA ASN A 3 10.67 16.54 6.08
C ASN A 3 11.48 16.93 7.34
N GLN A 4 11.83 18.19 7.47
CA GLN A 4 12.56 18.71 8.63
C GLN A 4 11.68 18.75 9.89
N LYS A 5 10.40 19.05 9.73
CA LYS A 5 9.41 19.06 10.82
C LYS A 5 9.11 17.67 11.38
N LEU A 6 9.10 16.63 10.53
CA LEU A 6 8.93 15.25 10.96
C LEU A 6 10.14 14.74 11.76
N SER A 7 11.36 15.14 11.35
CA SER A 7 12.60 14.79 12.05
C SER A 7 12.68 15.42 13.45
N GLU A 8 12.19 16.64 13.60
CA GLU A 8 12.13 17.33 14.91
C GLU A 8 11.12 16.67 15.86
N THR A 9 10.02 16.12 15.34
CA THR A 9 8.95 15.49 16.15
C THR A 9 9.35 14.09 16.63
N LEU A 10 10.16 13.36 15.86
CA LEU A 10 10.59 12.00 16.19
C LEU A 10 11.99 11.91 16.81
N GLY A 11 12.68 13.04 16.95
CA GLY A 11 14.03 13.09 17.51
C GLY A 11 15.14 12.45 16.67
N HIS A 12 14.78 11.86 15.52
CA HIS A 12 15.69 11.24 14.56
C HIS A 12 15.23 11.56 13.15
N GLY A 13 16.16 12.00 12.29
CA GLY A 13 15.88 12.21 10.86
C GLY A 13 15.55 10.91 10.17
N ILE A 14 14.34 10.81 9.57
CA ILE A 14 14.01 9.70 8.68
C ILE A 14 14.69 9.98 7.34
N THR A 15 15.67 9.13 6.99
CA THR A 15 16.37 9.19 5.70
C THR A 15 15.73 8.25 4.69
N THR A 16 15.98 8.49 3.40
CA THR A 16 15.58 7.55 2.32
C THR A 16 16.11 6.15 2.58
N GLU A 17 17.35 6.04 3.03
CA GLU A 17 17.97 4.76 3.40
C GLU A 17 17.23 4.08 4.57
N GLY A 18 16.89 4.84 5.61
CA GLY A 18 16.11 4.32 6.74
C GLY A 18 14.73 3.84 6.34
N LEU A 19 14.04 4.55 5.43
CA LEU A 19 12.76 4.11 4.87
C LEU A 19 12.91 2.82 4.06
N GLN A 20 13.96 2.72 3.24
CA GLN A 20 14.24 1.51 2.47
C GLN A 20 14.55 0.32 3.39
N GLN A 21 15.37 0.51 4.41
CA GLN A 21 15.65 -0.53 5.40
C GLN A 21 14.40 -1.00 6.13
N PHE A 22 13.49 -0.08 6.46
CA PHE A 22 12.21 -0.42 7.08
C PHE A 22 11.30 -1.20 6.12
N ALA A 23 11.22 -0.78 4.85
CA ALA A 23 10.45 -1.50 3.83
C ALA A 23 10.98 -2.92 3.64
N ASP A 24 12.30 -3.08 3.55
CA ASP A 24 12.97 -4.38 3.45
C ASP A 24 12.70 -5.27 4.67
N TYR A 25 12.74 -4.69 5.86
CA TYR A 25 12.43 -5.41 7.11
C TYR A 25 10.98 -5.89 7.11
N ALA A 26 10.03 -5.01 6.80
CA ALA A 26 8.61 -5.34 6.76
C ALA A 26 8.31 -6.40 5.69
N ALA A 27 8.90 -6.28 4.49
CA ALA A 27 8.75 -7.25 3.42
C ALA A 27 9.26 -8.64 3.82
N ARG A 28 10.42 -8.71 4.47
CA ARG A 28 10.97 -9.99 4.98
C ARG A 28 10.12 -10.58 6.09
N LEU A 29 9.65 -9.76 7.04
CA LEU A 29 8.77 -10.25 8.10
C LEU A 29 7.51 -10.88 7.51
N TYR A 30 6.84 -10.17 6.59
CA TYR A 30 5.69 -10.70 5.88
C TYR A 30 6.02 -12.03 5.17
N TYR A 31 7.13 -12.07 4.42
CA TYR A 31 7.57 -13.29 3.71
C TYR A 31 7.66 -14.50 4.63
N PHE A 32 8.38 -14.39 5.76
CA PHE A 32 8.56 -15.54 6.66
C PHE A 32 7.25 -15.95 7.33
N MET A 33 6.40 -14.98 7.70
CA MET A 33 5.08 -15.30 8.28
C MET A 33 4.18 -15.98 7.25
N ALA A 34 4.08 -15.45 6.04
CA ALA A 34 3.26 -16.00 4.96
C ALA A 34 3.73 -17.41 4.56
N ARG A 35 5.03 -17.60 4.35
CA ARG A 35 5.59 -18.95 4.07
C ARG A 35 5.29 -19.95 5.16
N LYS A 36 5.35 -19.53 6.42
CA LYS A 36 5.03 -20.40 7.54
C LYS A 36 3.54 -20.74 7.60
N MET A 37 2.65 -19.82 7.25
CA MET A 37 1.21 -20.09 7.13
C MET A 37 0.94 -21.13 6.04
N VAL A 38 1.52 -20.95 4.84
CA VAL A 38 1.39 -21.93 3.74
C VAL A 38 1.95 -23.30 4.14
N GLU A 39 3.11 -23.35 4.79
CA GLU A 39 3.71 -24.61 5.28
C GLU A 39 2.79 -25.35 6.27
N LYS A 40 2.13 -24.62 7.17
CA LYS A 40 1.32 -25.20 8.24
C LYS A 40 -0.08 -25.58 7.81
N LEU A 41 -0.69 -24.80 6.92
CA LEU A 41 -2.10 -24.94 6.54
C LEU A 41 -2.29 -25.60 5.17
N GLY A 42 -1.22 -25.74 4.39
CA GLY A 42 -1.28 -26.09 2.97
C GLY A 42 -1.49 -24.86 2.10
N ALA A 43 -1.28 -25.01 0.79
CA ALA A 43 -1.27 -23.85 -0.12
C ALA A 43 -2.61 -23.10 -0.15
N GLU A 44 -3.71 -23.80 -0.34
CA GLU A 44 -5.04 -23.18 -0.48
C GLU A 44 -5.45 -22.44 0.80
N ALA A 45 -5.52 -23.14 1.94
CA ALA A 45 -5.91 -22.55 3.23
C ALA A 45 -4.87 -21.50 3.72
N GLY A 46 -3.59 -21.70 3.42
CA GLY A 46 -2.53 -20.76 3.76
C GLY A 46 -2.66 -19.43 2.97
N HIS A 47 -2.92 -19.50 1.67
CA HIS A 47 -3.15 -18.32 0.84
C HIS A 47 -4.42 -17.56 1.27
N GLU A 48 -5.51 -18.26 1.58
CA GLU A 48 -6.73 -17.61 2.07
C GLU A 48 -6.49 -16.90 3.40
N ALA A 49 -5.87 -17.56 4.36
CA ALA A 49 -5.56 -16.96 5.66
C ALA A 49 -4.63 -15.73 5.54
N ILE A 50 -3.65 -15.77 4.62
CA ILE A 50 -2.79 -14.62 4.33
C ILE A 50 -3.61 -13.47 3.77
N LYS A 51 -4.47 -13.74 2.76
CA LYS A 51 -5.29 -12.74 2.13
C LYS A 51 -6.27 -12.10 3.11
N GLU A 52 -6.93 -12.89 3.95
CA GLU A 52 -7.81 -12.39 5.01
C GLU A 52 -7.06 -11.42 5.95
N ALA A 53 -5.89 -11.83 6.44
CA ALA A 53 -5.07 -11.01 7.33
C ALA A 53 -4.62 -9.69 6.66
N VAL A 54 -4.25 -9.74 5.38
CA VAL A 54 -3.85 -8.54 4.60
C VAL A 54 -5.03 -7.60 4.40
N VAL A 55 -6.21 -8.13 4.07
CA VAL A 55 -7.43 -7.33 3.89
C VAL A 55 -7.84 -6.68 5.22
N GLU A 56 -7.82 -7.42 6.33
CA GLU A 56 -8.12 -6.87 7.65
C GLU A 56 -7.13 -5.75 8.03
N PHE A 57 -5.84 -5.96 7.78
CA PHE A 57 -4.81 -4.96 8.00
C PHE A 57 -5.03 -3.71 7.13
N GLY A 58 -5.39 -3.88 5.85
CA GLY A 58 -5.68 -2.76 4.95
C GLY A 58 -6.89 -1.95 5.42
N ARG A 59 -7.99 -2.60 5.80
CA ARG A 59 -9.16 -1.92 6.37
C ARG A 59 -8.83 -1.13 7.62
N PHE A 60 -8.12 -1.74 8.56
CA PHE A 60 -7.66 -1.05 9.77
C PHE A 60 -6.87 0.22 9.44
N ARG A 61 -5.94 0.16 8.48
CA ARG A 61 -5.16 1.32 8.02
C ARG A 61 -6.08 2.41 7.45
N GLY A 62 -6.96 2.03 6.52
CA GLY A 62 -7.93 2.97 5.92
C GLY A 62 -8.84 3.64 6.94
N GLU A 63 -9.36 2.89 7.91
CA GLU A 63 -10.16 3.42 9.03
C GLU A 63 -9.37 4.43 9.87
N LYS A 64 -8.09 4.15 10.15
CA LYS A 64 -7.24 5.09 10.91
C LYS A 64 -6.94 6.38 10.13
N VAL A 65 -6.78 6.32 8.82
CA VAL A 65 -6.68 7.51 7.97
C VAL A 65 -8.01 8.28 7.97
N ARG A 66 -9.14 7.57 7.81
CA ARG A 66 -10.48 8.15 7.88
C ARG A 66 -10.71 8.91 9.18
N GLU A 67 -10.39 8.31 10.33
CA GLU A 67 -10.50 8.95 11.65
C GLU A 67 -9.73 10.28 11.70
N LYS A 68 -8.49 10.31 11.20
CA LYS A 68 -7.65 11.53 11.17
C LYS A 68 -8.24 12.62 10.28
N VAL A 69 -8.73 12.26 9.09
CA VAL A 69 -9.34 13.22 8.15
C VAL A 69 -10.61 13.84 8.75
N LEU A 70 -11.48 13.01 9.32
CA LEU A 70 -12.72 13.48 9.95
C LEU A 70 -12.44 14.34 11.20
N ALA A 71 -11.45 13.98 12.01
CA ALA A 71 -11.03 14.77 13.16
C ALA A 71 -10.48 16.16 12.76
N ALA A 72 -9.91 16.26 11.53
CA ALA A 72 -9.50 17.53 10.95
C ALA A 72 -10.66 18.35 10.33
N GLY A 73 -11.88 17.85 10.33
CA GLY A 73 -13.06 18.49 9.74
C GLY A 73 -13.04 18.49 8.21
N LEU A 74 -12.32 17.55 7.58
CA LEU A 74 -12.12 17.49 6.14
C LEU A 74 -13.00 16.39 5.50
N PRO A 75 -13.38 16.55 4.20
CA PRO A 75 -14.11 15.51 3.48
C PRO A 75 -13.20 14.31 3.14
N LEU A 76 -13.83 13.15 2.95
CA LEU A 76 -13.13 11.90 2.63
C LEU A 76 -12.81 11.80 1.13
N THR A 77 -11.91 12.66 0.65
CA THR A 77 -11.42 12.69 -0.73
C THR A 77 -10.11 11.93 -0.87
N MET A 78 -9.73 11.60 -2.12
CA MET A 78 -8.41 10.99 -2.40
C MET A 78 -7.25 11.88 -1.94
N ASP A 79 -7.35 13.19 -2.16
CA ASP A 79 -6.29 14.13 -1.76
C ASP A 79 -6.09 14.15 -0.24
N ASN A 80 -7.18 14.06 0.53
CA ASN A 80 -7.10 13.99 1.99
C ASN A 80 -6.60 12.63 2.46
N GLU A 81 -6.93 11.53 1.77
CA GLU A 81 -6.33 10.23 2.06
C GLU A 81 -4.80 10.30 1.93
N TYR A 82 -4.28 10.77 0.81
CA TYR A 82 -2.83 10.92 0.58
C TYR A 82 -2.15 11.84 1.60
N LYS A 83 -2.83 12.90 2.00
CA LYS A 83 -2.30 13.86 2.99
C LYS A 83 -2.15 13.25 4.38
N PHE A 84 -3.04 12.35 4.77
CA PHE A 84 -3.10 11.75 6.12
C PHE A 84 -2.66 10.29 6.14
N HIS A 85 -2.18 9.78 5.01
CA HIS A 85 -1.73 8.39 4.88
C HIS A 85 -0.71 8.03 5.96
N ASP A 86 -0.70 6.78 6.38
CA ASP A 86 0.16 6.29 7.46
C ASP A 86 1.61 6.00 7.03
N LEU A 87 1.82 5.80 5.72
CA LEU A 87 3.16 5.71 5.12
C LEU A 87 3.48 7.00 4.36
N PRO A 88 4.74 7.39 4.28
CA PRO A 88 5.17 8.57 3.54
C PRO A 88 5.09 8.33 2.02
N ILE A 89 3.85 8.29 1.49
CA ILE A 89 3.60 8.13 0.06
C ILE A 89 4.22 9.31 -0.71
N GLY A 90 4.77 9.02 -1.89
CA GLY A 90 5.49 10.02 -2.69
C GLY A 90 6.90 10.25 -2.21
N THR A 91 7.43 9.35 -1.39
CA THR A 91 8.82 9.33 -1.01
C THR A 91 9.70 8.73 -2.10
N THR A 92 10.98 8.93 -1.96
CA THR A 92 12.02 8.46 -2.87
C THR A 92 12.18 6.93 -2.93
N ILE A 93 11.43 6.15 -2.12
CA ILE A 93 11.50 4.67 -2.18
C ILE A 93 10.45 4.05 -3.11
N TRP A 94 9.40 4.78 -3.48
CA TRP A 94 8.48 4.40 -4.56
C TRP A 94 8.79 5.25 -5.79
N ASP A 95 9.01 4.59 -6.93
CA ASP A 95 9.05 5.28 -8.22
C ASP A 95 7.67 5.13 -8.87
N ALA A 96 6.93 6.23 -8.91
CA ALA A 96 5.56 6.22 -9.40
C ALA A 96 5.19 7.56 -10.06
N VAL A 97 4.33 7.50 -11.06
CA VAL A 97 3.75 8.65 -11.74
C VAL A 97 2.23 8.57 -11.71
N SER A 98 1.59 9.67 -11.34
CA SER A 98 0.13 9.79 -11.40
C SER A 98 -0.29 10.77 -12.50
N ARG A 99 -1.37 10.43 -13.20
CA ARG A 99 -2.00 11.26 -14.24
C ARG A 99 -3.51 11.19 -14.13
N LYS A 100 -4.19 12.20 -14.68
CA LYS A 100 -5.65 12.19 -14.79
C LYS A 100 -6.05 11.65 -16.16
N GLU A 101 -6.93 10.68 -16.19
CA GLU A 101 -7.53 10.10 -17.39
C GLU A 101 -9.07 10.15 -17.26
N GLY A 102 -9.69 11.10 -17.95
CA GLY A 102 -11.12 11.33 -17.81
C GLY A 102 -11.50 11.73 -16.38
N ASP A 103 -12.35 10.94 -15.74
CA ASP A 103 -12.80 11.10 -14.35
C ASP A 103 -11.98 10.27 -13.34
N ARG A 104 -10.92 9.58 -13.81
CA ARG A 104 -10.06 8.73 -12.99
C ARG A 104 -8.69 9.36 -12.79
N LYS A 105 -8.11 9.12 -11.62
CA LYS A 105 -6.68 9.25 -11.38
C LYS A 105 -6.04 7.90 -11.66
N VAL A 106 -5.06 7.85 -12.54
CA VAL A 106 -4.29 6.65 -12.84
C VAL A 106 -2.89 6.80 -12.27
N THR A 107 -2.44 5.80 -11.54
CA THR A 107 -1.08 5.74 -10.98
C THR A 107 -0.36 4.53 -11.56
N GLU A 108 0.83 4.77 -12.10
CA GLU A 108 1.76 3.76 -12.57
C GLU A 108 2.95 3.71 -11.62
N ILE A 109 3.24 2.53 -11.07
CA ILE A 109 4.33 2.28 -10.13
C ILE A 109 5.41 1.47 -10.86
N PHE A 110 6.57 2.07 -11.08
CA PHE A 110 7.75 1.46 -11.69
C PHE A 110 8.58 0.67 -10.69
N LEU A 111 8.58 1.12 -9.42
CA LEU A 111 9.28 0.46 -8.33
C LEU A 111 8.42 0.45 -7.08
N CYS A 112 8.04 -0.75 -6.64
CA CYS A 112 7.48 -1.00 -5.32
C CYS A 112 8.56 -1.69 -4.46
N PRO A 113 9.05 -1.08 -3.36
CA PRO A 113 10.13 -1.65 -2.57
C PRO A 113 9.78 -3.02 -1.98
N PHE A 114 8.55 -3.21 -1.53
CA PHE A 114 8.06 -4.51 -1.05
C PHE A 114 8.02 -5.54 -2.19
N GLY A 115 7.43 -5.16 -3.32
CA GLY A 115 7.30 -6.02 -4.51
C GLY A 115 8.65 -6.47 -5.04
N GLN A 116 9.61 -5.55 -5.12
CA GLN A 116 10.97 -5.89 -5.56
C GLN A 116 11.65 -6.89 -4.61
N MET A 117 11.47 -6.74 -3.30
CA MET A 117 12.01 -7.69 -2.33
C MET A 117 11.42 -9.09 -2.53
N TRP A 118 10.10 -9.21 -2.66
CA TRP A 118 9.47 -10.54 -2.84
C TRP A 118 9.81 -11.16 -4.19
N LYS A 119 9.91 -10.37 -5.27
CA LYS A 119 10.42 -10.85 -6.57
C LYS A 119 11.84 -11.42 -6.43
N ASN A 120 12.73 -10.73 -5.76
CA ASN A 120 14.11 -11.19 -5.52
C ASN A 120 14.15 -12.48 -4.66
N MET A 121 13.13 -12.72 -3.84
CA MET A 121 13.00 -13.94 -3.02
C MET A 121 12.23 -15.07 -3.72
N GLY A 122 11.79 -14.89 -4.97
CA GLY A 122 10.97 -15.88 -5.69
C GLY A 122 9.63 -16.14 -5.00
N ALA A 123 9.00 -15.08 -4.50
CA ALA A 123 7.80 -15.11 -3.65
C ALA A 123 6.58 -14.47 -4.30
N ASP A 124 6.44 -14.61 -5.61
CA ASP A 124 5.36 -13.99 -6.40
C ASP A 124 3.98 -14.47 -5.93
N ASP A 125 3.87 -15.74 -5.55
CA ASP A 125 2.66 -16.40 -5.07
C ASP A 125 2.08 -15.81 -3.79
N ILE A 126 2.93 -15.32 -2.89
CA ILE A 126 2.51 -14.64 -1.66
C ILE A 126 2.57 -13.11 -1.79
N GLY A 127 3.46 -12.59 -2.65
CA GLY A 127 3.55 -11.15 -2.93
C GLY A 127 2.26 -10.59 -3.51
N ILE A 128 1.66 -11.31 -4.47
CA ILE A 128 0.37 -10.92 -5.07
C ILE A 128 -0.77 -10.82 -4.03
N LEU A 129 -0.74 -11.67 -2.98
CA LEU A 129 -1.76 -11.64 -1.92
C LEU A 129 -1.68 -10.36 -1.10
N TYR A 130 -0.46 -9.82 -0.90
CA TYR A 130 -0.29 -8.56 -0.19
C TYR A 130 -0.88 -7.37 -0.95
N CYS A 131 -0.92 -7.41 -2.27
CA CYS A 131 -1.51 -6.33 -3.07
C CYS A 131 -3.01 -6.12 -2.83
N ALA A 132 -3.69 -7.03 -2.11
CA ALA A 132 -5.05 -6.82 -1.65
C ALA A 132 -5.16 -5.70 -0.60
N VAL A 133 -4.05 -5.30 0.03
CA VAL A 133 -3.99 -4.21 1.00
C VAL A 133 -4.47 -2.88 0.41
N ASP A 134 -4.13 -2.59 -0.84
CA ASP A 134 -4.48 -1.32 -1.49
C ASP A 134 -6.00 -1.18 -1.62
N TYR A 135 -6.67 -2.22 -2.10
CA TYR A 135 -8.14 -2.27 -2.15
C TYR A 135 -8.76 -2.08 -0.76
N ALA A 136 -8.24 -2.81 0.21
CA ALA A 136 -8.78 -2.80 1.58
C ALA A 136 -8.58 -1.45 2.30
N ILE A 137 -7.50 -0.71 2.01
CA ILE A 137 -7.31 0.66 2.51
C ILE A 137 -8.43 1.56 2.03
N TRP A 138 -8.77 1.54 0.74
CA TRP A 138 -9.85 2.36 0.19
C TRP A 138 -11.21 1.95 0.76
N GLU A 139 -11.46 0.66 0.93
CA GLU A 139 -12.68 0.15 1.56
C GLU A 139 -12.85 0.66 3.00
N GLY A 140 -11.77 0.67 3.79
CA GLY A 140 -11.78 1.21 5.16
C GLY A 140 -11.85 2.75 5.21
N TYR A 141 -11.22 3.43 4.26
CA TYR A 141 -11.20 4.88 4.21
C TYR A 141 -12.51 5.47 3.69
N ASN A 142 -12.89 5.14 2.46
CA ASN A 142 -14.12 5.58 1.80
C ASN A 142 -14.51 4.57 0.71
N PRO A 143 -15.48 3.68 0.95
CA PRO A 143 -15.88 2.63 0.02
C PRO A 143 -16.55 3.16 -1.28
N ASP A 144 -16.92 4.45 -1.31
CA ASP A 144 -17.47 5.09 -2.50
C ASP A 144 -16.38 5.41 -3.53
N ILE A 145 -15.12 5.55 -3.11
CA ILE A 145 -13.97 5.66 -4.01
C ILE A 145 -13.72 4.30 -4.66
N LYS A 146 -13.80 4.25 -5.99
CA LYS A 146 -13.61 3.01 -6.75
C LYS A 146 -12.13 2.85 -7.10
N TYR A 147 -11.53 1.79 -6.57
CA TYR A 147 -10.17 1.35 -6.86
C TYR A 147 -10.21 0.18 -7.85
N GLU A 148 -9.36 0.22 -8.87
CA GLU A 148 -9.15 -0.89 -9.80
C GLU A 148 -7.65 -1.04 -10.08
N ARG A 149 -7.16 -2.28 -10.02
CA ARG A 149 -5.82 -2.66 -10.45
C ARG A 149 -5.90 -3.21 -11.87
N HIS A 150 -5.09 -2.66 -12.78
CA HIS A 150 -5.08 -3.03 -14.20
C HIS A 150 -3.87 -3.90 -14.54
N GLU A 151 -2.70 -3.61 -13.94
CA GLU A 151 -1.45 -4.35 -14.14
C GLU A 151 -0.76 -4.62 -12.80
N CYS A 152 -0.02 -5.72 -12.72
CA CYS A 152 0.72 -6.11 -11.53
C CYS A 152 1.99 -6.89 -11.88
N ILE A 153 3.12 -6.48 -11.32
CA ILE A 153 4.42 -7.14 -11.54
C ILE A 153 4.43 -8.63 -11.16
N PHE A 154 3.54 -9.06 -10.26
CA PHE A 154 3.40 -10.47 -9.88
C PHE A 154 2.56 -11.29 -10.88
N GLU A 155 1.86 -10.63 -11.80
CA GLU A 155 1.06 -11.24 -12.87
C GLU A 155 1.82 -11.25 -14.20
N GLY A 156 3.08 -10.80 -14.20
CA GLY A 156 3.96 -10.80 -15.37
C GLY A 156 4.07 -9.46 -16.09
N ASP A 157 3.38 -8.43 -15.58
CA ASP A 157 3.47 -7.08 -16.13
C ASP A 157 4.80 -6.41 -15.75
N LYS A 158 5.14 -5.34 -16.47
CA LYS A 158 6.39 -4.57 -16.23
C LYS A 158 6.28 -3.62 -15.05
N THR A 159 5.08 -3.10 -14.83
CA THR A 159 4.75 -2.12 -13.79
C THR A 159 3.46 -2.52 -13.09
N CYS A 160 3.11 -1.82 -12.02
CA CYS A 160 1.76 -1.92 -11.48
C CYS A 160 0.98 -0.67 -11.91
N ILE A 161 -0.21 -0.86 -12.49
CA ILE A 161 -1.11 0.22 -12.89
C ILE A 161 -2.42 0.08 -12.13
N MET A 162 -2.82 1.16 -11.49
CA MET A 162 -4.09 1.24 -10.77
C MET A 162 -4.83 2.54 -11.08
N SER A 163 -6.14 2.50 -11.01
CA SER A 163 -6.96 3.68 -11.17
C SER A 163 -7.93 3.87 -10.02
N TYR A 164 -8.26 5.13 -9.79
CA TYR A 164 -9.15 5.58 -8.73
C TYR A 164 -10.20 6.51 -9.31
N LYS A 165 -11.44 6.37 -8.86
CA LYS A 165 -12.53 7.28 -9.17
C LYS A 165 -13.22 7.70 -7.89
N GLU A 166 -13.31 9.02 -7.66
CA GLU A 166 -14.16 9.58 -6.61
C GLU A 166 -15.64 9.48 -7.01
N PRO A 167 -16.56 9.41 -6.02
CA PRO A 167 -17.98 9.49 -6.30
C PRO A 167 -18.31 10.81 -7.00
N ASP A 168 -19.29 10.78 -7.89
CA ASP A 168 -19.82 11.99 -8.52
C ASP A 168 -20.45 12.89 -7.44
N CYS A 169 -20.11 14.19 -7.44
CA CYS A 169 -20.62 15.18 -6.49
C CYS A 169 -22.10 15.49 -6.75
#